data_07f5e4b125d077243dcb03361b653079
#
_entry.id   07f5e4b125d077243dcb03361b653079
#
_cell.length_a   1.000
_cell.length_b   1.000
_cell.length_c   1.000
_cell.angle_alpha   90.00
_cell.angle_beta   90.00
_cell.angle_gamma   90.00
#
_symmetry.space_group_name_H-M   'P 1'
#
loop_
_entity.id
_entity.type
_entity.pdbx_description
1 polymer ?
#
loop_
_entity_poly.entity_id
_entity_poly.type
_entity_poly.pdbx_seq_one_letter_code
_entity_poly.pdbx_strand_id
1 'polypeptide(L)'
;MTIAIDLGTSNTVISRWNPVTEQPETLKLPGLSQISAQNPPLIPSLLYVENAKENQVLLGQQVRDRGYDLANDPRFFRNFKRGIGSNIQGFLPEIDGEIITFETAGEWFLKNAIAAISNIPLTVDSLIFTVPVDSFETYRNWLGRICESLEVPQVRMIDEPTAAA
;
A
#
# COMPACT_ATOMS: atom_id res chain seq x y z
N MET A 1 8.87 17.39 -2.97
CA MET A 1 8.83 16.45 -4.12
C MET A 1 7.51 15.70 -4.15
N THR A 2 7.00 15.41 -5.35
CA THR A 2 5.78 14.63 -5.53
C THR A 2 6.09 13.14 -5.60
N ILE A 3 5.36 12.34 -4.83
CA ILE A 3 5.38 10.87 -4.84
C ILE A 3 4.04 10.37 -5.36
N ALA A 4 4.06 9.46 -6.29
CA ALA A 4 2.88 8.75 -6.78
C ALA A 4 2.84 7.33 -6.21
N ILE A 5 1.67 6.91 -5.76
CA ILE A 5 1.43 5.59 -5.17
C ILE A 5 0.27 4.93 -5.93
N ASP A 6 0.56 3.81 -6.55
CA ASP A 6 -0.43 2.92 -7.14
C ASP A 6 -0.58 1.68 -6.26
N LEU A 7 -1.62 1.64 -5.44
CA LEU A 7 -1.97 0.47 -4.64
C LEU A 7 -2.66 -0.56 -5.52
N GLY A 8 -1.89 -1.48 -6.10
CA GLY A 8 -2.44 -2.57 -6.90
C GLY A 8 -2.91 -3.77 -6.06
N THR A 9 -3.73 -4.65 -6.66
CA THR A 9 -4.22 -5.88 -6.00
C THR A 9 -3.09 -6.84 -5.65
N SER A 10 -2.11 -6.97 -6.52
CA SER A 10 -0.98 -7.91 -6.35
C SER A 10 0.32 -7.22 -6.00
N ASN A 11 0.55 -6.03 -6.56
CA ASN A 11 1.74 -5.25 -6.34
C ASN A 11 1.39 -3.77 -6.20
N THR A 12 2.13 -3.09 -5.36
CA THR A 12 2.07 -1.63 -5.17
C THR A 12 3.31 -1.01 -5.78
N VAL A 13 3.11 0.09 -6.52
CA VAL A 13 4.18 0.89 -7.11
C VAL A 13 4.27 2.23 -6.41
N ILE A 14 5.46 2.61 -6.02
CA ILE A 14 5.75 3.94 -5.50
C ILE A 14 6.79 4.58 -6.41
N SER A 15 6.47 5.75 -6.95
CA SER A 15 7.33 6.43 -7.91
C SER A 15 7.44 7.92 -7.63
N ARG A 16 8.48 8.52 -8.18
CA ARG A 16 8.71 9.97 -8.17
C ARG A 16 9.05 10.47 -9.56
N TRP A 17 8.88 11.75 -9.78
CA TRP A 17 9.49 12.43 -10.92
C TRP A 17 10.96 12.76 -10.60
N ASN A 18 11.86 12.31 -11.47
CA ASN A 18 13.28 12.66 -11.39
C ASN A 18 13.55 13.89 -12.29
N PRO A 19 13.83 15.07 -11.71
CA PRO A 19 14.00 16.30 -12.48
C PRO A 19 15.31 16.32 -13.30
N VAL A 20 16.28 15.45 -12.98
CA VAL A 20 17.57 15.40 -13.69
C VAL A 20 17.44 14.60 -14.98
N THR A 21 16.73 13.47 -14.94
CA THR A 21 16.51 12.60 -16.10
C THR A 21 15.23 12.94 -16.86
N GLU A 22 14.38 13.80 -16.29
CA GLU A 22 13.03 14.12 -16.79
C GLU A 22 12.18 12.87 -17.04
N GLN A 23 12.30 11.88 -16.15
CA GLN A 23 11.61 10.59 -16.25
C GLN A 23 10.97 10.20 -14.90
N PRO A 24 9.87 9.42 -14.92
CA PRO A 24 9.37 8.77 -13.72
C PRO A 24 10.38 7.72 -13.24
N GLU A 25 10.60 7.66 -11.95
CA GLU A 25 11.49 6.71 -11.30
C GLU A 25 10.75 5.95 -10.22
N THR A 26 10.71 4.63 -10.32
CA THR A 26 10.13 3.77 -9.28
C THR A 26 11.08 3.68 -8.09
N LEU A 27 10.56 3.95 -6.91
CA LEU A 27 11.35 3.91 -5.68
C LEU A 27 11.54 2.47 -5.20
N LYS A 28 12.78 2.16 -4.87
CA LYS A 28 13.15 0.94 -4.16
C LYS A 28 13.10 1.21 -2.67
N LEU A 29 12.15 0.57 -1.97
CA LEU A 29 12.07 0.61 -0.53
C LEU A 29 12.80 -0.61 0.06
N PRO A 30 13.90 -0.41 0.82
CA PRO A 30 14.67 -1.51 1.39
C PRO A 30 13.81 -2.44 2.25
N GLY A 31 13.92 -3.75 2.04
CA GLY A 31 13.15 -4.77 2.73
C GLY A 31 11.70 -4.94 2.24
N LEU A 32 11.10 -3.94 1.61
CA LEU A 32 9.71 -3.99 1.13
C LEU A 32 9.60 -4.34 -0.35
N SER A 33 10.52 -3.82 -1.17
CA SER A 33 10.48 -4.02 -2.62
C SER A 33 11.08 -5.34 -3.02
N GLN A 34 10.37 -6.07 -3.88
CA GLN A 34 10.93 -7.15 -4.66
C GLN A 34 11.83 -6.54 -5.75
N ILE A 35 13.03 -7.09 -5.90
CA ILE A 35 14.00 -6.66 -6.90
C ILE A 35 14.10 -7.75 -7.95
N SER A 36 13.94 -7.37 -9.20
CA SER A 36 14.12 -8.22 -10.37
C SER A 36 15.04 -7.51 -11.37
N ALA A 37 15.84 -8.26 -12.10
CA ALA A 37 16.66 -7.71 -13.18
C ALA A 37 15.82 -7.22 -14.38
N GLN A 38 14.57 -7.68 -14.49
CA GLN A 38 13.69 -7.44 -15.65
C GLN A 38 12.55 -6.46 -15.36
N ASN A 39 12.24 -6.21 -14.09
CA ASN A 39 11.12 -5.38 -13.70
C ASN A 39 11.58 -4.26 -12.75
N PRO A 40 10.90 -3.09 -12.78
CA PRO A 40 11.14 -2.06 -11.78
C PRO A 40 10.86 -2.60 -10.36
N PRO A 41 11.39 -1.97 -9.30
CA PRO A 41 11.09 -2.32 -7.93
C PRO A 41 9.58 -2.27 -7.68
N LEU A 42 8.99 -3.38 -7.25
CA LEU A 42 7.57 -3.50 -6.90
C LEU A 42 7.45 -3.94 -5.43
N ILE A 43 6.48 -3.42 -4.73
CA ILE A 43 6.15 -3.90 -3.39
C ILE A 43 5.01 -4.91 -3.51
N PRO A 44 5.20 -6.21 -3.21
CA PRO A 44 4.09 -7.14 -3.15
C PRO A 44 2.99 -6.61 -2.23
N SER A 45 1.74 -6.57 -2.68
CA SER A 45 0.60 -6.13 -1.85
C SER A 45 0.20 -7.24 -0.88
N LEU A 46 1.13 -7.56 0.02
CA LEU A 46 1.06 -8.60 1.05
C LEU A 46 1.24 -7.97 2.42
N LEU A 47 0.44 -8.42 3.39
CA LEU A 47 0.54 -8.00 4.78
C LEU A 47 0.48 -9.24 5.68
N TYR A 48 1.29 -9.27 6.72
CA TYR A 48 1.21 -10.24 7.80
C TYR A 48 1.14 -9.52 9.14
N VAL A 49 0.14 -9.86 9.96
CA VAL A 49 -0.08 -9.22 11.26
C VAL A 49 0.70 -9.97 12.34
N GLU A 50 1.78 -9.39 12.85
CA GLU A 50 2.55 -9.96 13.95
C GLU A 50 1.84 -9.72 15.30
N ASN A 51 1.36 -8.49 15.52
CA ASN A 51 0.59 -8.12 16.72
C ASN A 51 -0.49 -7.09 16.35
N ALA A 52 -1.77 -7.48 16.43
CA ALA A 52 -2.88 -6.62 16.05
C ALA A 52 -3.09 -5.44 17.02
N LYS A 53 -2.87 -5.65 18.32
CA LYS A 53 -3.04 -4.60 19.34
C LYS A 53 -2.03 -3.47 19.23
N GLU A 54 -0.84 -3.80 18.74
CA GLU A 54 0.25 -2.84 18.59
C GLU A 54 0.44 -2.37 17.14
N ASN A 55 -0.44 -2.81 16.23
CA ASN A 55 -0.34 -2.56 14.79
C ASN A 55 1.02 -2.97 14.19
N GLN A 56 1.62 -4.04 14.76
CA GLN A 56 2.90 -4.57 14.25
C GLN A 56 2.63 -5.48 13.07
N VAL A 57 3.16 -5.10 11.93
CA VAL A 57 2.95 -5.81 10.67
C VAL A 57 4.24 -5.94 9.87
N LEU A 58 4.29 -6.99 9.08
CA LEU A 58 5.25 -7.14 7.98
C LEU A 58 4.52 -6.89 6.67
N LEU A 59 5.20 -6.29 5.70
CA LEU A 59 4.61 -6.04 4.40
C LEU A 59 5.58 -6.31 3.25
N GLY A 60 5.00 -6.51 2.08
CA GLY A 60 5.75 -6.66 0.84
C GLY A 60 6.68 -7.86 0.85
N GLN A 61 7.95 -7.61 0.49
CA GLN A 61 8.96 -8.65 0.41
C GLN A 61 9.29 -9.28 1.77
N GLN A 62 9.14 -8.55 2.89
CA GLN A 62 9.34 -9.10 4.24
C GLN A 62 8.47 -10.33 4.51
N VAL A 63 7.22 -10.33 4.02
CA VAL A 63 6.29 -11.47 4.19
C VAL A 63 6.81 -12.69 3.45
N ARG A 64 7.32 -12.52 2.22
CA ARG A 64 7.91 -13.59 1.40
C ARG A 64 9.22 -14.11 1.98
N ASP A 65 10.09 -13.22 2.43
CA ASP A 65 11.39 -13.59 3.00
C ASP A 65 11.26 -14.47 4.23
N ARG A 66 10.13 -14.37 4.94
CA ARG A 66 9.79 -15.24 6.09
C ARG A 66 8.93 -16.44 5.71
N GLY A 67 8.51 -16.59 4.44
CA GLY A 67 7.68 -17.69 3.97
C GLY A 67 6.24 -17.65 4.48
N TYR A 68 5.76 -16.51 4.99
CA TYR A 68 4.41 -16.38 5.54
C TYR A 68 3.33 -16.35 4.46
N ASP A 69 3.67 -16.07 3.21
CA ASP A 69 2.79 -16.14 2.06
C ASP A 69 2.46 -17.57 1.60
N LEU A 70 3.19 -18.56 2.10
CA LEU A 70 2.99 -19.98 1.79
C LEU A 70 2.08 -20.69 2.81
N ALA A 71 1.88 -20.09 3.98
CA ALA A 71 1.07 -20.68 5.04
C ALA A 71 -0.42 -20.29 4.86
N ASN A 72 -1.32 -21.22 5.24
CA ASN A 72 -2.73 -20.89 5.39
C ASN A 72 -2.97 -20.33 6.80
N ASP A 73 -2.50 -19.11 7.02
CA ASP A 73 -2.50 -18.43 8.31
C ASP A 73 -3.51 -17.26 8.25
N PRO A 74 -4.46 -17.15 9.20
CA PRO A 74 -5.41 -16.04 9.25
C PRO A 74 -4.75 -14.67 9.44
N ARG A 75 -3.48 -14.63 9.87
CA ARG A 75 -2.69 -13.40 9.99
C ARG A 75 -2.16 -12.88 8.66
N PHE A 76 -2.25 -13.69 7.59
CA PHE A 76 -1.76 -13.34 6.26
C PHE A 76 -2.88 -12.76 5.38
N PHE A 77 -2.65 -11.56 4.84
CA PHE A 77 -3.56 -10.84 3.96
C PHE A 77 -2.94 -10.64 2.58
N ARG A 78 -3.69 -11.03 1.58
CA ARG A 78 -3.44 -10.77 0.16
C ARG A 78 -4.73 -10.33 -0.52
N ASN A 79 -4.62 -9.67 -1.66
CA ASN A 79 -5.78 -9.21 -2.45
C ASN A 79 -6.75 -8.31 -1.65
N PHE A 80 -6.34 -7.75 -0.52
CA PHE A 80 -7.19 -6.96 0.37
C PHE A 80 -7.79 -5.73 -0.33
N LYS A 81 -7.10 -5.17 -1.34
CA LYS A 81 -7.64 -4.06 -2.14
C LYS A 81 -9.04 -4.35 -2.70
N ARG A 82 -9.30 -5.60 -3.12
CA ARG A 82 -10.60 -6.00 -3.69
C ARG A 82 -11.74 -5.96 -2.68
N GLY A 83 -11.43 -6.11 -1.40
CA GLY A 83 -12.42 -6.07 -0.33
C GLY A 83 -12.67 -4.67 0.24
N ILE A 84 -11.78 -3.71 -0.04
CA ILE A 84 -11.93 -2.35 0.47
C ILE A 84 -13.17 -1.69 -0.14
N GLY A 85 -14.09 -1.26 0.74
CA GLY A 85 -15.34 -0.67 0.35
C GLY A 85 -16.42 -1.65 -0.12
N SER A 86 -16.15 -2.96 -0.06
CA SER A 86 -17.16 -3.99 -0.35
C SER A 86 -18.13 -4.14 0.83
N ASN A 87 -19.45 -4.20 0.51
CA ASN A 87 -20.48 -4.49 1.49
C ASN A 87 -20.44 -5.94 1.99
N ILE A 88 -19.77 -6.85 1.26
CA ILE A 88 -19.64 -8.26 1.59
C ILE A 88 -18.15 -8.59 1.66
N GLN A 89 -17.63 -8.68 2.88
CA GLN A 89 -16.21 -8.96 3.11
C GLN A 89 -15.92 -10.45 3.40
N GLY A 90 -16.95 -11.28 3.47
CA GLY A 90 -16.79 -12.70 3.79
C GLY A 90 -16.34 -12.92 5.23
N PHE A 91 -15.50 -13.93 5.44
CA PHE A 91 -14.93 -14.23 6.76
C PHE A 91 -13.80 -13.25 7.07
N LEU A 92 -13.95 -12.55 8.19
CA LEU A 92 -12.92 -11.64 8.73
C LEU A 92 -12.21 -12.34 9.89
N PRO A 93 -10.88 -12.45 9.87
CA PRO A 93 -10.16 -13.07 10.98
C PRO A 93 -10.18 -12.19 12.23
N GLU A 94 -10.30 -12.84 13.38
CA GLU A 94 -10.01 -12.26 14.69
C GLU A 94 -8.56 -12.59 15.06
N ILE A 95 -7.74 -11.55 15.28
CA ILE A 95 -6.32 -11.66 15.57
C ILE A 95 -6.05 -10.88 16.87
N ASP A 96 -5.54 -11.56 17.88
CA ASP A 96 -5.22 -10.97 19.20
C ASP A 96 -6.42 -10.27 19.86
N GLY A 97 -7.66 -10.70 19.54
CA GLY A 97 -8.91 -10.13 20.02
C GLY A 97 -9.45 -8.97 19.19
N GLU A 98 -8.83 -8.67 18.05
CA GLU A 98 -9.26 -7.63 17.10
C GLU A 98 -9.72 -8.24 15.79
N ILE A 99 -10.88 -7.79 15.28
CA ILE A 99 -11.36 -8.19 13.94
C ILE A 99 -10.64 -7.34 12.90
N ILE A 100 -9.89 -7.98 12.02
CA ILE A 100 -9.12 -7.29 10.97
C ILE A 100 -9.90 -7.31 9.66
N THR A 101 -10.36 -6.15 9.23
CA THR A 101 -11.04 -5.95 7.94
C THR A 101 -10.04 -5.74 6.82
N PHE A 102 -10.50 -5.81 5.56
CA PHE A 102 -9.67 -5.46 4.41
C PHE A 102 -9.30 -3.98 4.41
N GLU A 103 -10.18 -3.11 4.92
CA GLU A 103 -9.89 -1.69 5.12
C GLU A 103 -8.75 -1.49 6.13
N THR A 104 -8.78 -2.21 7.26
CA THR A 104 -7.73 -2.17 8.28
C THR A 104 -6.41 -2.67 7.71
N ALA A 105 -6.42 -3.81 7.01
CA ALA A 105 -5.22 -4.36 6.38
C ALA A 105 -4.62 -3.40 5.34
N GLY A 106 -5.47 -2.79 4.50
CA GLY A 106 -5.06 -1.80 3.51
C GLY A 106 -4.49 -0.53 4.14
N GLU A 107 -5.10 -0.05 5.22
CA GLU A 107 -4.63 1.12 5.97
C GLU A 107 -3.24 0.87 6.57
N TRP A 108 -3.07 -0.27 7.27
CA TRP A 108 -1.78 -0.64 7.85
C TRP A 108 -0.70 -0.80 6.78
N PHE A 109 -1.05 -1.42 5.64
CA PHE A 109 -0.14 -1.55 4.51
C PHE A 109 0.30 -0.18 3.99
N LEU A 110 -0.64 0.72 3.68
CA LEU A 110 -0.32 2.05 3.14
C LEU A 110 0.47 2.90 4.13
N LYS A 111 0.05 2.98 5.39
CA LYS A 111 0.75 3.79 6.41
C LYS A 111 2.20 3.35 6.58
N ASN A 112 2.44 2.04 6.66
CA ASN A 112 3.80 1.52 6.80
C ASN A 112 4.64 1.68 5.51
N ALA A 113 4.04 1.53 4.33
CA ALA A 113 4.72 1.78 3.07
C ALA A 113 5.12 3.25 2.92
N ILE A 114 4.24 4.19 3.30
CA ILE A 114 4.51 5.63 3.30
C ILE A 114 5.57 5.98 4.35
N ALA A 115 5.49 5.43 5.55
CA ALA A 115 6.50 5.63 6.59
C ALA A 115 7.90 5.16 6.12
N ALA A 116 7.96 4.08 5.34
CA ALA A 116 9.22 3.60 4.78
C ALA A 116 9.86 4.58 3.75
N ILE A 117 9.05 5.45 3.12
CA ILE A 117 9.57 6.52 2.23
C ILE A 117 10.40 7.52 3.04
N SER A 118 10.00 7.82 4.28
CA SER A 118 10.71 8.75 5.16
C SER A 118 12.12 8.28 5.55
N ASN A 119 12.41 6.98 5.38
CA ASN A 119 13.76 6.43 5.57
C ASN A 119 14.70 6.70 4.38
N ILE A 120 14.16 7.24 3.29
CA ILE A 120 14.95 7.70 2.15
C ILE A 120 15.18 9.20 2.35
N PRO A 121 16.36 9.76 1.98
CA PRO A 121 16.64 11.19 2.18
C PRO A 121 15.88 12.06 1.16
N LEU A 122 14.56 12.07 1.28
CA LEU A 122 13.63 12.77 0.39
C LEU A 122 12.65 13.61 1.22
N THR A 123 12.40 14.85 0.79
CA THR A 123 11.32 15.66 1.33
C THR A 123 10.07 15.46 0.48
N VAL A 124 9.01 14.93 1.07
CA VAL A 124 7.73 14.70 0.39
C VAL A 124 6.83 15.90 0.60
N ASP A 125 6.50 16.61 -0.48
CA ASP A 125 5.61 17.78 -0.44
C ASP A 125 4.19 17.41 -0.86
N SER A 126 4.04 16.38 -1.68
CA SER A 126 2.74 15.92 -2.15
C SER A 126 2.72 14.42 -2.43
N LEU A 127 1.55 13.81 -2.18
CA LEU A 127 1.23 12.43 -2.56
C LEU A 127 0.13 12.43 -3.62
N ILE A 128 0.27 11.55 -4.60
CA ILE A 128 -0.74 11.25 -5.60
C ILE A 128 -1.08 9.77 -5.49
N PHE A 129 -2.36 9.44 -5.32
CA PHE A 129 -2.84 8.06 -5.30
C PHE A 129 -3.66 7.76 -6.54
N THR A 130 -3.47 6.58 -7.13
CA THR A 130 -4.41 6.04 -8.11
C THR A 130 -5.61 5.42 -7.40
N VAL A 131 -6.79 5.58 -7.98
CA VAL A 131 -8.06 5.06 -7.43
C VAL A 131 -8.84 4.31 -8.51
N PRO A 132 -9.47 3.16 -8.17
CA PRO A 132 -10.30 2.43 -9.11
C PRO A 132 -11.58 3.18 -9.45
N VAL A 133 -12.07 3.03 -10.68
CA VAL A 133 -13.28 3.69 -11.15
C VAL A 133 -14.53 3.03 -10.58
N ASP A 134 -14.58 1.71 -10.51
CA ASP A 134 -15.80 0.95 -10.17
C ASP A 134 -16.23 1.03 -8.69
N SER A 135 -15.29 1.33 -7.76
CA SER A 135 -15.56 1.43 -6.31
C SER A 135 -15.41 2.85 -5.80
N PHE A 136 -15.73 3.80 -6.61
CA PHE A 136 -15.29 5.18 -6.55
C PHE A 136 -15.48 5.88 -5.19
N GLU A 137 -16.70 5.92 -4.66
CA GLU A 137 -16.96 6.70 -3.44
C GLU A 137 -16.41 6.03 -2.18
N THR A 138 -16.67 4.74 -2.02
CA THR A 138 -16.29 4.01 -0.80
C THR A 138 -14.78 3.91 -0.65
N TYR A 139 -14.09 3.60 -1.75
CA TYR A 139 -12.63 3.54 -1.77
C TYR A 139 -12.01 4.92 -1.56
N ARG A 140 -12.53 5.96 -2.23
CA ARG A 140 -12.05 7.34 -2.04
C ARG A 140 -12.26 7.83 -0.61
N ASN A 141 -13.41 7.55 0.00
CA ASN A 141 -13.67 7.92 1.38
C ASN A 141 -12.75 7.19 2.36
N TRP A 142 -12.48 5.90 2.12
CA TRP A 142 -11.51 5.15 2.90
C TRP A 142 -10.10 5.74 2.77
N LEU A 143 -9.65 5.98 1.56
CA LEU A 143 -8.34 6.57 1.28
C LEU A 143 -8.24 8.01 1.83
N GLY A 144 -9.31 8.78 1.72
CA GLY A 144 -9.40 10.14 2.26
C GLY A 144 -9.12 10.19 3.76
N ARG A 145 -9.75 9.28 4.55
CA ARG A 145 -9.49 9.17 5.99
C ARG A 145 -8.03 8.83 6.32
N ILE A 146 -7.41 7.99 5.51
CA ILE A 146 -5.97 7.71 5.67
C ILE A 146 -5.16 8.97 5.40
N CYS A 147 -5.46 9.66 4.30
CA CYS A 147 -4.76 10.87 3.90
C CYS A 147 -4.85 12.00 4.93
N GLU A 148 -6.00 12.16 5.60
CA GLU A 148 -6.19 13.12 6.70
C GLU A 148 -5.25 12.85 7.89
N SER A 149 -4.83 11.60 8.08
CA SER A 149 -3.89 11.20 9.13
C SER A 149 -2.42 11.34 8.74
N LEU A 150 -2.13 11.66 7.48
CA LEU A 150 -0.77 11.83 6.97
C LEU A 150 -0.36 13.30 7.10
N GLU A 151 0.83 13.55 7.63
CA GLU A 151 1.41 14.90 7.73
C GLU A 151 2.05 15.33 6.40
N VAL A 152 1.27 15.25 5.31
CA VAL A 152 1.73 15.64 3.97
C VAL A 152 0.94 16.86 3.50
N PRO A 153 1.61 17.94 3.04
CA PRO A 153 0.94 19.20 2.70
C PRO A 153 -0.12 19.09 1.61
N GLN A 154 0.07 18.19 0.65
CA GLN A 154 -0.85 18.02 -0.46
C GLN A 154 -1.08 16.54 -0.78
N VAL A 155 -2.34 16.15 -0.89
CA VAL A 155 -2.74 14.81 -1.36
C VAL A 155 -3.73 14.96 -2.52
N ARG A 156 -3.52 14.17 -3.58
CA ARG A 156 -4.38 14.12 -4.77
C ARG A 156 -4.74 12.68 -5.10
N MET A 157 -5.91 12.49 -5.72
CA MET A 157 -6.37 11.20 -6.21
C MET A 157 -6.64 11.31 -7.72
N ILE A 158 -6.16 10.34 -8.48
CA ILE A 158 -6.30 10.25 -9.93
C ILE A 158 -6.89 8.87 -10.26
N ASP A 159 -7.82 8.81 -11.20
CA ASP A 159 -8.39 7.53 -11.65
C ASP A 159 -7.33 6.67 -12.35
N GLU A 160 -7.31 5.35 -12.04
CA GLU A 160 -6.34 4.41 -12.61
C GLU A 160 -6.22 4.49 -14.14
N PRO A 161 -7.31 4.54 -14.94
CA PRO A 161 -7.20 4.70 -16.39
C PRO A 161 -6.53 6.02 -16.82
N THR A 162 -6.78 7.11 -16.08
CA THR A 162 -6.16 8.42 -16.37
C THR A 162 -4.67 8.40 -16.04
N ALA A 163 -4.27 7.67 -14.98
CA ALA A 163 -2.87 7.53 -14.61
C ALA A 163 -2.07 6.63 -15.56
N ALA A 164 -2.75 5.75 -16.31
CA ALA A 164 -2.14 4.82 -17.27
C ALA A 164 -2.05 5.39 -18.70
N ALA A 165 -2.69 6.51 -18.99
CA ALA A 165 -2.70 7.17 -20.30
C ALA A 165 -1.50 8.10 -20.48
#